data_98576568b091086ed7dfecd805681d4a
#
_entry.id   98576568b091086ed7dfecd805681d4a
#
_cell.length_a   1.000
_cell.length_b   1.000
_cell.length_c   1.000
_cell.angle_alpha   90.00
_cell.angle_beta   90.00
_cell.angle_gamma   90.00
#
_symmetry.space_group_name_H-M   'P 1'
#
loop_
_entity.id
_entity.type
_entity.pdbx_description
1 polymer ?
#
loop_
_entity_poly.entity_id
_entity_poly.type
_entity_poly.pdbx_seq_one_letter_code
_entity_poly.pdbx_strand_id
1 'polypeptide(L)'
;MDIADYTARLGGIAHSRQYQKLGFSRRAIAEATAQGLVQRVSAGTYSVLPASSPLHLAASHASALTCLSAAKHYGLWHLFSPQVPHLAVTGHLNDVPCVQHRTAGSLRGLTPPVLALKDVLLDALLCLSELEALVMVESACARGDSSPGFLMRHLRGPRTGKARGILDLVEGGADSLIETVARVLFRRHGFHTETQVYIDGIGYVDFLINGCLIVELDGLAFHFNERQFKKDQDRNNRAAELGFRVLRFRYQHVVYSPEFMLEQIKSTLATPAKH
;
A
#
# COMPACT_ATOMS: atom_id res chain seq x y z
N MET A 1 3.47 31.67 12.77
CA MET A 1 2.87 30.64 11.88
C MET A 1 1.62 31.24 11.27
N ASP A 2 1.56 31.38 9.98
CA ASP A 2 0.40 31.89 9.29
C ASP A 2 -0.64 30.79 8.98
N ILE A 3 -1.78 31.18 8.37
CA ILE A 3 -2.89 30.26 8.03
C ILE A 3 -2.45 29.24 6.97
N ALA A 4 -1.64 29.62 6.00
CA ALA A 4 -1.17 28.73 4.95
C ALA A 4 -0.20 27.68 5.48
N ASP A 5 0.78 28.10 6.28
CA ASP A 5 1.74 27.21 6.97
C ASP A 5 1.01 26.19 7.83
N TYR A 6 0.01 26.64 8.59
CA TYR A 6 -0.78 25.75 9.43
C TYR A 6 -1.57 24.75 8.61
N THR A 7 -2.18 25.20 7.51
CA THR A 7 -2.93 24.32 6.60
C THR A 7 -2.01 23.29 5.96
N ALA A 8 -0.82 23.69 5.54
CA ALA A 8 0.18 22.78 4.98
C ALA A 8 0.58 21.67 5.98
N ARG A 9 0.81 22.04 7.26
CA ARG A 9 1.11 21.07 8.34
C ARG A 9 0.00 20.08 8.62
N LEU A 10 -1.25 20.45 8.34
CA LEU A 10 -2.41 19.53 8.41
C LEU A 10 -2.59 18.64 7.18
N GLY A 11 -1.61 18.60 6.28
CA GLY A 11 -1.70 17.85 5.03
C GLY A 11 -2.38 18.60 3.89
N GLY A 12 -2.45 19.93 4.00
CA GLY A 12 -2.93 20.82 2.94
C GLY A 12 -4.42 21.13 2.95
N ILE A 13 -5.20 20.54 3.84
CA ILE A 13 -6.63 20.82 4.03
C ILE A 13 -6.90 21.13 5.49
N ALA A 14 -7.65 22.21 5.75
CA ALA A 14 -8.08 22.60 7.10
C ALA A 14 -9.54 23.07 7.14
N HIS A 15 -10.18 22.87 8.26
CA HIS A 15 -11.52 23.42 8.52
C HIS A 15 -11.43 24.69 9.36
N SER A 16 -12.33 25.66 9.13
CA SER A 16 -12.38 26.94 9.86
C SER A 16 -12.35 26.79 11.38
N ARG A 17 -12.92 25.72 11.92
CA ARG A 17 -12.88 25.42 13.36
C ARG A 17 -11.45 25.17 13.87
N GLN A 18 -10.56 24.61 13.04
CA GLN A 18 -9.15 24.37 13.40
C GLN A 18 -8.38 25.68 13.48
N TYR A 19 -8.63 26.62 12.55
CA TYR A 19 -8.08 27.97 12.61
C TYR A 19 -8.55 28.71 13.86
N GLN A 20 -9.86 28.65 14.17
CA GLN A 20 -10.44 29.31 15.35
C GLN A 20 -9.85 28.76 16.66
N LYS A 21 -9.59 27.46 16.75
CA LYS A 21 -8.93 26.84 17.93
C LYS A 21 -7.50 27.39 18.16
N LEU A 22 -6.83 27.88 17.13
CA LEU A 22 -5.52 28.53 17.21
C LEU A 22 -5.61 30.05 17.36
N GLY A 23 -6.81 30.60 17.52
CA GLY A 23 -7.00 32.04 17.74
C GLY A 23 -7.10 32.85 16.45
N PHE A 24 -7.11 32.26 15.26
CA PHE A 24 -7.33 33.02 14.04
C PHE A 24 -8.79 33.50 13.95
N SER A 25 -8.95 34.79 13.74
CA SER A 25 -10.29 35.40 13.59
C SER A 25 -10.89 35.06 12.22
N ARG A 26 -12.21 35.17 12.10
CA ARG A 26 -12.91 35.04 10.80
C ARG A 26 -12.37 36.05 9.76
N ARG A 27 -12.00 37.25 10.20
CA ARG A 27 -11.41 38.29 9.36
C ARG A 27 -10.04 37.84 8.83
N ALA A 28 -9.16 37.30 9.66
CA ALA A 28 -7.86 36.78 9.22
C ALA A 28 -7.99 35.67 8.18
N ILE A 29 -8.99 34.76 8.34
CA ILE A 29 -9.27 33.71 7.36
C ILE A 29 -9.73 34.32 6.03
N ALA A 30 -10.61 35.32 6.07
CA ALA A 30 -11.09 36.01 4.88
C ALA A 30 -9.96 36.77 4.16
N GLU A 31 -9.10 37.45 4.88
CA GLU A 31 -7.92 38.15 4.35
C GLU A 31 -6.93 37.16 3.70
N ALA A 32 -6.61 36.03 4.35
CA ALA A 32 -5.76 34.99 3.76
C ALA A 32 -6.37 34.39 2.48
N THR A 33 -7.69 34.25 2.45
CA THR A 33 -8.39 33.78 1.23
C THR A 33 -8.34 34.83 0.12
N ALA A 34 -8.58 36.11 0.42
CA ALA A 34 -8.51 37.20 -0.54
C ALA A 34 -7.09 37.39 -1.14
N GLN A 35 -6.06 37.12 -0.33
CA GLN A 35 -4.65 37.14 -0.75
C GLN A 35 -4.23 35.87 -1.52
N GLY A 36 -5.12 34.86 -1.66
CA GLY A 36 -4.81 33.61 -2.33
C GLY A 36 -3.88 32.67 -1.53
N LEU A 37 -3.63 32.95 -0.27
CA LEU A 37 -2.79 32.09 0.60
C LEU A 37 -3.46 30.77 0.91
N VAL A 38 -4.78 30.75 0.97
CA VAL A 38 -5.63 29.56 1.06
C VAL A 38 -6.82 29.69 0.15
N GLN A 39 -7.26 28.60 -0.45
CA GLN A 39 -8.45 28.54 -1.31
C GLN A 39 -9.61 27.93 -0.51
N ARG A 40 -10.78 28.59 -0.50
CA ARG A 40 -12.00 27.99 0.05
C ARG A 40 -12.55 26.96 -0.93
N VAL A 41 -12.59 25.68 -0.53
CA VAL A 41 -12.98 24.55 -1.40
C VAL A 41 -14.42 24.08 -1.14
N SER A 42 -14.92 24.27 0.09
CA SER A 42 -16.31 24.00 0.46
C SER A 42 -16.69 24.80 1.71
N ALA A 43 -17.91 24.60 2.23
CA ALA A 43 -18.37 25.32 3.41
C ALA A 43 -17.47 25.09 4.63
N GLY A 44 -16.71 26.12 5.01
CA GLY A 44 -15.78 26.08 6.13
C GLY A 44 -14.50 25.29 5.91
N THR A 45 -14.22 24.80 4.69
CA THR A 45 -13.02 24.03 4.36
C THR A 45 -12.13 24.81 3.42
N TYR A 46 -10.83 24.79 3.68
CA TYR A 46 -9.80 25.54 2.98
C TYR A 46 -8.64 24.63 2.57
N SER A 47 -8.00 24.94 1.48
CA SER A 47 -6.90 24.16 0.89
C SER A 47 -5.73 25.07 0.51
N VAL A 48 -4.51 24.56 0.64
CA VAL A 48 -3.29 25.09 0.00
C VAL A 48 -2.81 24.16 -1.13
N LEU A 49 -3.54 23.08 -1.40
CA LEU A 49 -3.19 22.10 -2.42
C LEU A 49 -3.68 22.57 -3.79
N PRO A 50 -3.00 22.18 -4.88
CA PRO A 50 -3.46 22.43 -6.23
C PRO A 50 -4.79 21.72 -6.50
N ALA A 51 -5.62 22.25 -7.41
CA ALA A 51 -6.90 21.66 -7.78
C ALA A 51 -6.78 20.22 -8.33
N SER A 52 -5.63 19.84 -8.88
CA SER A 52 -5.31 18.49 -9.34
C SER A 52 -5.06 17.50 -8.21
N SER A 53 -4.92 17.96 -6.97
CA SER A 53 -4.71 17.07 -5.82
C SER A 53 -5.97 16.26 -5.50
N PRO A 54 -5.86 14.92 -5.34
CA PRO A 54 -7.00 14.10 -4.91
C PRO A 54 -7.63 14.54 -3.59
N LEU A 55 -6.85 15.06 -2.64
CA LEU A 55 -7.36 15.62 -1.39
C LEU A 55 -8.17 16.90 -1.61
N HIS A 56 -7.69 17.80 -2.50
CA HIS A 56 -8.43 18.99 -2.88
C HIS A 56 -9.77 18.61 -3.52
N LEU A 57 -9.75 17.68 -4.46
CA LEU A 57 -10.96 17.16 -5.12
C LEU A 57 -11.94 16.58 -4.09
N ALA A 58 -11.47 15.74 -3.17
CA ALA A 58 -12.30 15.17 -2.11
C ALA A 58 -12.97 16.26 -1.24
N ALA A 59 -12.18 17.26 -0.82
CA ALA A 59 -12.68 18.39 -0.02
C ALA A 59 -13.72 19.24 -0.75
N SER A 60 -13.53 19.45 -2.07
CA SER A 60 -14.44 20.26 -2.90
C SER A 60 -15.82 19.61 -3.09
N HIS A 61 -15.87 18.27 -3.10
CA HIS A 61 -17.09 17.51 -3.36
C HIS A 61 -17.72 16.90 -2.11
N ALA A 62 -17.34 17.35 -0.90
CA ALA A 62 -17.79 16.79 0.37
C ALA A 62 -17.69 15.25 0.42
N SER A 63 -16.64 14.73 -0.19
CA SER A 63 -16.24 13.32 -0.25
C SER A 63 -14.96 13.09 0.54
N ALA A 64 -14.46 11.85 0.59
CA ALA A 64 -13.19 11.52 1.24
C ALA A 64 -12.41 10.52 0.41
N LEU A 65 -11.08 10.58 0.48
CA LEU A 65 -10.24 9.54 -0.12
C LEU A 65 -10.46 8.21 0.60
N THR A 66 -10.50 7.14 -0.18
CA THR A 66 -10.59 5.77 0.31
C THR A 66 -9.82 4.81 -0.60
N CYS A 67 -9.85 3.51 -0.29
CA CYS A 67 -9.27 2.47 -1.13
C CYS A 67 -7.84 2.82 -1.54
N LEU A 68 -7.45 2.61 -2.80
CA LEU A 68 -6.12 2.86 -3.33
C LEU A 68 -5.67 4.34 -3.19
N SER A 69 -6.59 5.30 -3.30
CA SER A 69 -6.25 6.72 -3.17
C SER A 69 -5.86 7.15 -1.75
N ALA A 70 -6.25 6.39 -0.73
CA ALA A 70 -5.87 6.62 0.65
C ALA A 70 -4.56 5.88 1.05
N ALA A 71 -4.02 5.01 0.19
CA ALA A 71 -2.85 4.18 0.51
C ALA A 71 -1.66 5.03 0.95
N LYS A 72 -1.32 6.08 0.19
CA LYS A 72 -0.21 6.99 0.52
C LYS A 72 -0.40 7.71 1.86
N HIS A 73 -1.63 8.09 2.19
CA HIS A 73 -1.94 8.77 3.46
C HIS A 73 -1.60 7.89 4.67
N TYR A 74 -1.88 6.60 4.55
CA TYR A 74 -1.60 5.62 5.60
C TYR A 74 -0.23 4.93 5.46
N GLY A 75 0.59 5.29 4.46
CA GLY A 75 1.86 4.61 4.19
C GLY A 75 1.69 3.13 3.87
N LEU A 76 0.58 2.74 3.24
CA LEU A 76 0.33 1.37 2.83
C LEU A 76 1.11 1.02 1.56
N TRP A 77 1.59 -0.21 1.49
CA TRP A 77 2.10 -0.75 0.23
C TRP A 77 1.00 -0.75 -0.82
N HIS A 78 1.37 -0.46 -2.06
CA HIS A 78 0.46 -0.54 -3.21
C HIS A 78 1.27 -0.84 -4.47
N LEU A 79 0.70 -1.67 -5.35
CA LEU A 79 1.37 -2.10 -6.58
C LEU A 79 1.37 -0.98 -7.63
N PHE A 80 0.25 -0.30 -7.77
CA PHE A 80 0.04 0.72 -8.78
C PHE A 80 -0.55 1.99 -8.17
N SER A 81 -0.26 3.12 -8.78
CA SER A 81 -0.97 4.37 -8.45
C SER A 81 -2.35 4.37 -9.11
N PRO A 82 -3.37 4.94 -8.47
CA PRO A 82 -4.71 5.01 -9.05
C PRO A 82 -4.71 5.91 -10.29
N GLN A 83 -5.33 5.45 -11.38
CA GLN A 83 -5.51 6.24 -12.61
C GLN A 83 -6.53 7.37 -12.42
N VAL A 84 -7.54 7.14 -11.60
CA VAL A 84 -8.53 8.12 -11.17
C VAL A 84 -8.71 8.00 -9.65
N PRO A 85 -9.08 9.09 -8.96
CA PRO A 85 -9.27 9.04 -7.51
C PRO A 85 -10.37 8.05 -7.08
N HIS A 86 -10.12 7.33 -5.99
CA HIS A 86 -11.11 6.52 -5.29
C HIS A 86 -11.71 7.35 -4.16
N LEU A 87 -12.99 7.69 -4.29
CA LEU A 87 -13.69 8.60 -3.38
C LEU A 87 -14.84 7.89 -2.68
N ALA A 88 -14.88 8.01 -1.37
CA ALA A 88 -16.06 7.70 -0.56
C ALA A 88 -17.09 8.81 -0.71
N VAL A 89 -18.33 8.44 -0.99
CA VAL A 89 -19.44 9.36 -1.26
C VAL A 89 -20.71 8.93 -0.52
N THR A 90 -21.51 9.89 -0.06
CA THR A 90 -22.83 9.63 0.53
C THR A 90 -23.95 9.61 -0.53
N GLY A 91 -23.70 10.23 -1.68
CA GLY A 91 -24.60 10.30 -2.84
C GLY A 91 -23.90 9.80 -4.09
N HIS A 92 -24.19 10.45 -5.23
CA HIS A 92 -23.52 10.23 -6.50
C HIS A 92 -22.82 11.51 -6.94
N LEU A 93 -21.58 11.40 -7.39
CA LEU A 93 -20.87 12.50 -8.04
C LEU A 93 -21.03 12.33 -9.54
N ASN A 94 -21.68 13.31 -10.18
CA ASN A 94 -21.70 13.46 -11.63
C ASN A 94 -20.46 14.27 -12.03
N ASP A 95 -20.00 14.11 -13.26
CA ASP A 95 -18.96 14.93 -13.89
C ASP A 95 -17.58 14.92 -13.18
N VAL A 96 -17.36 13.98 -12.27
CA VAL A 96 -16.06 13.77 -11.61
C VAL A 96 -15.53 12.38 -11.99
N PRO A 97 -14.43 12.29 -12.75
CA PRO A 97 -13.83 11.01 -13.09
C PRO A 97 -13.20 10.39 -11.84
N CYS A 98 -13.92 9.47 -11.19
CA CYS A 98 -13.48 8.80 -9.97
C CYS A 98 -14.14 7.43 -9.81
N VAL A 99 -13.51 6.55 -9.07
CA VAL A 99 -14.15 5.33 -8.53
C VAL A 99 -14.90 5.73 -7.28
N GLN A 100 -16.22 5.53 -7.26
CA GLN A 100 -17.08 5.93 -6.15
C GLN A 100 -17.36 4.74 -5.22
N HIS A 101 -17.07 4.93 -3.95
CA HIS A 101 -17.37 4.00 -2.86
C HIS A 101 -18.51 4.58 -2.01
N ARG A 102 -19.64 3.89 -1.95
CA ARG A 102 -20.78 4.37 -1.14
C ARG A 102 -20.52 4.14 0.33
N THR A 103 -20.71 5.20 1.12
CA THR A 103 -20.67 5.14 2.59
C THR A 103 -21.94 5.70 3.20
N ALA A 104 -22.38 5.12 4.32
CA ALA A 104 -23.49 5.61 5.10
C ALA A 104 -23.08 6.68 6.14
N GLY A 105 -21.77 6.80 6.40
CA GLY A 105 -21.23 7.74 7.38
C GLY A 105 -21.19 9.17 6.88
N SER A 106 -21.23 10.15 7.82
CA SER A 106 -21.03 11.56 7.49
C SER A 106 -19.57 11.81 7.08
N LEU A 107 -19.36 12.40 5.92
CA LEU A 107 -18.05 12.81 5.43
C LEU A 107 -17.73 14.28 5.75
N ARG A 108 -18.71 15.03 6.30
CA ARG A 108 -18.55 16.44 6.63
C ARG A 108 -17.60 16.64 7.79
N GLY A 109 -16.63 17.54 7.59
CA GLY A 109 -15.69 17.94 8.65
C GLY A 109 -14.51 16.97 8.83
N LEU A 110 -14.37 15.94 7.98
CA LEU A 110 -13.13 15.16 7.91
C LEU A 110 -12.00 16.08 7.42
N THR A 111 -10.92 16.15 8.18
CA THR A 111 -9.72 16.92 7.86
C THR A 111 -8.47 16.18 8.34
N PRO A 112 -7.66 15.69 7.41
CA PRO A 112 -7.89 15.66 5.96
C PRO A 112 -9.10 14.80 5.56
N PRO A 113 -9.70 15.00 4.37
CA PRO A 113 -10.83 14.22 3.90
C PRO A 113 -10.39 12.82 3.42
N VAL A 114 -10.10 11.95 4.38
CA VAL A 114 -9.68 10.56 4.18
C VAL A 114 -10.50 9.70 5.14
N LEU A 115 -11.00 8.55 4.66
CA LEU A 115 -11.71 7.60 5.53
C LEU A 115 -10.77 6.97 6.55
N ALA A 116 -11.33 6.46 7.65
CA ALA A 116 -10.58 5.66 8.62
C ALA A 116 -9.95 4.43 7.96
N LEU A 117 -8.77 4.02 8.42
CA LEU A 117 -7.99 2.92 7.85
C LEU A 117 -8.82 1.65 7.65
N LYS A 118 -9.67 1.30 8.62
CA LYS A 118 -10.59 0.15 8.51
C LYS A 118 -11.43 0.21 7.23
N ASP A 119 -12.06 1.36 6.98
CA ASP A 119 -12.96 1.53 5.83
C ASP A 119 -12.18 1.57 4.51
N VAL A 120 -10.98 2.17 4.51
CA VAL A 120 -10.04 2.14 3.38
C VAL A 120 -9.68 0.70 2.99
N LEU A 121 -9.36 -0.16 3.97
CA LEU A 121 -9.00 -1.56 3.70
C LEU A 121 -10.22 -2.39 3.26
N LEU A 122 -11.40 -2.15 3.83
CA LEU A 122 -12.64 -2.80 3.38
C LEU A 122 -13.01 -2.42 1.96
N ASP A 123 -12.89 -1.13 1.60
CA ASP A 123 -13.11 -0.66 0.23
C ASP A 123 -12.08 -1.25 -0.74
N ALA A 124 -10.81 -1.38 -0.34
CA ALA A 124 -9.79 -2.03 -1.15
C ALA A 124 -10.10 -3.51 -1.41
N LEU A 125 -10.49 -4.26 -0.37
CA LEU A 125 -10.88 -5.67 -0.47
C LEU A 125 -12.06 -5.91 -1.40
N LEU A 126 -12.98 -4.96 -1.49
CA LEU A 126 -14.18 -5.07 -2.33
C LEU A 126 -13.98 -4.57 -3.77
N CYS A 127 -13.01 -3.67 -3.98
CA CYS A 127 -12.83 -2.93 -5.24
C CYS A 127 -11.63 -3.44 -6.07
N LEU A 128 -10.47 -3.61 -5.45
CA LEU A 128 -9.21 -3.86 -6.15
C LEU A 128 -9.10 -5.31 -6.63
N SER A 129 -8.11 -5.56 -7.49
CA SER A 129 -7.70 -6.92 -7.79
C SER A 129 -7.22 -7.64 -6.52
N GLU A 130 -7.12 -8.96 -6.58
CA GLU A 130 -6.75 -9.76 -5.41
C GLU A 130 -5.37 -9.38 -4.85
N LEU A 131 -4.35 -9.30 -5.71
CA LEU A 131 -2.99 -8.98 -5.28
C LEU A 131 -2.86 -7.54 -4.80
N GLU A 132 -3.52 -6.57 -5.44
CA GLU A 132 -3.51 -5.18 -4.99
C GLU A 132 -4.14 -5.03 -3.60
N ALA A 133 -5.30 -5.67 -3.38
CA ALA A 133 -5.96 -5.62 -2.08
C ALA A 133 -5.15 -6.35 -1.01
N LEU A 134 -4.59 -7.53 -1.33
CA LEU A 134 -3.75 -8.31 -0.43
C LEU A 134 -2.53 -7.51 0.04
N VAL A 135 -1.80 -6.89 -0.88
CA VAL A 135 -0.61 -6.06 -0.58
C VAL A 135 -0.96 -4.91 0.38
N MET A 136 -2.07 -4.23 0.16
CA MET A 136 -2.52 -3.15 1.06
C MET A 136 -2.87 -3.67 2.45
N VAL A 137 -3.58 -4.80 2.52
CA VAL A 137 -3.98 -5.41 3.80
C VAL A 137 -2.78 -5.94 4.56
N GLU A 138 -1.87 -6.66 3.90
CA GLU A 138 -0.63 -7.15 4.53
C GLU A 138 0.23 -6.02 5.06
N SER A 139 0.36 -4.92 4.32
CA SER A 139 1.05 -3.72 4.80
C SER A 139 0.49 -3.21 6.14
N ALA A 140 -0.84 -3.15 6.26
CA ALA A 140 -1.47 -2.74 7.52
C ALA A 140 -1.31 -3.77 8.64
N CYS A 141 -1.37 -5.06 8.30
CA CYS A 141 -1.20 -6.15 9.26
C CYS A 141 0.24 -6.25 9.77
N ALA A 142 1.24 -6.13 8.90
CA ALA A 142 2.66 -6.17 9.26
C ALA A 142 3.04 -5.07 10.25
N ARG A 143 2.38 -3.92 10.19
CA ARG A 143 2.58 -2.81 11.14
C ARG A 143 1.73 -2.91 12.40
N GLY A 144 0.85 -3.91 12.50
CA GLY A 144 -0.08 -4.04 13.62
C GLY A 144 -1.27 -3.07 13.58
N ASP A 145 -1.46 -2.33 12.48
CA ASP A 145 -2.56 -1.35 12.32
C ASP A 145 -3.91 -2.03 12.08
N SER A 146 -3.91 -3.31 11.67
CA SER A 146 -5.10 -4.12 11.42
C SER A 146 -4.82 -5.61 11.60
N SER A 147 -5.84 -6.44 11.41
CA SER A 147 -5.68 -7.91 11.34
C SER A 147 -6.75 -8.53 10.44
N PRO A 148 -6.47 -9.71 9.82
CA PRO A 148 -7.46 -10.42 9.00
C PRO A 148 -8.76 -10.68 9.75
N GLY A 149 -8.68 -11.15 11.00
CA GLY A 149 -9.84 -11.41 11.84
C GLY A 149 -10.66 -10.15 12.17
N PHE A 150 -10.00 -9.00 12.35
CA PHE A 150 -10.70 -7.73 12.53
C PHE A 150 -11.46 -7.34 11.26
N LEU A 151 -10.84 -7.38 10.09
CA LEU A 151 -11.47 -7.04 8.82
C LEU A 151 -12.59 -8.02 8.46
N MET A 152 -12.37 -9.33 8.69
CA MET A 152 -13.36 -10.38 8.46
C MET A 152 -14.68 -10.09 9.21
N ARG A 153 -14.60 -9.65 10.47
CA ARG A 153 -15.79 -9.28 11.27
C ARG A 153 -16.53 -8.05 10.75
N HIS A 154 -15.86 -7.19 9.98
CA HIS A 154 -16.46 -5.96 9.43
C HIS A 154 -16.96 -6.12 8.00
N LEU A 155 -16.59 -7.19 7.29
CA LEU A 155 -17.15 -7.51 5.97
C LEU A 155 -18.63 -7.86 6.10
N ARG A 156 -19.49 -7.09 5.44
CA ARG A 156 -20.95 -7.24 5.47
C ARG A 156 -21.48 -7.50 4.05
N GLY A 157 -22.59 -8.25 3.99
CA GLY A 157 -23.33 -8.51 2.76
C GLY A 157 -22.90 -9.77 2.00
N PRO A 158 -23.69 -10.16 0.98
CA PRO A 158 -23.52 -11.44 0.29
C PRO A 158 -22.33 -11.48 -0.69
N ARG A 159 -21.84 -10.32 -1.14
CA ARG A 159 -20.77 -10.22 -2.17
C ARG A 159 -19.36 -10.12 -1.56
N THR A 160 -19.13 -10.73 -0.42
CA THR A 160 -17.85 -10.66 0.31
C THR A 160 -16.95 -11.88 0.11
N GLY A 161 -17.35 -12.85 -0.72
CA GLY A 161 -16.58 -14.09 -0.93
C GLY A 161 -15.14 -13.83 -1.40
N LYS A 162 -14.95 -12.99 -2.41
CA LYS A 162 -13.62 -12.59 -2.89
C LYS A 162 -12.79 -11.95 -1.76
N ALA A 163 -13.37 -10.98 -1.03
CA ALA A 163 -12.69 -10.29 0.05
C ALA A 163 -12.28 -11.24 1.19
N ARG A 164 -13.12 -12.24 1.50
CA ARG A 164 -12.77 -13.28 2.49
C ARG A 164 -11.63 -14.15 1.99
N GLY A 165 -11.66 -14.60 0.74
CA GLY A 165 -10.56 -15.36 0.13
C GLY A 165 -9.24 -14.58 0.12
N ILE A 166 -9.26 -13.26 -0.07
CA ILE A 166 -8.06 -12.41 0.04
C ILE A 166 -7.55 -12.40 1.50
N LEU A 167 -8.44 -12.28 2.48
CA LEU A 167 -8.05 -12.29 3.89
C LEU A 167 -7.47 -13.63 4.35
N ASP A 168 -7.89 -14.74 3.74
CA ASP A 168 -7.33 -16.07 3.99
C ASP A 168 -5.90 -16.22 3.43
N LEU A 169 -5.50 -15.38 2.47
CA LEU A 169 -4.13 -15.33 1.91
C LEU A 169 -3.17 -14.48 2.75
N VAL A 170 -3.67 -13.69 3.70
CA VAL A 170 -2.84 -12.81 4.53
C VAL A 170 -2.01 -13.64 5.49
N GLU A 171 -0.70 -13.49 5.39
CA GLU A 171 0.27 -14.11 6.30
C GLU A 171 1.13 -13.05 6.96
N GLY A 172 1.51 -13.27 8.20
CA GLY A 172 2.52 -12.43 8.84
C GLY A 172 3.91 -12.77 8.32
N GLY A 173 4.84 -11.80 8.37
CA GLY A 173 6.26 -12.02 8.10
C GLY A 173 6.76 -11.62 6.71
N ALA A 174 5.91 -11.08 5.84
CA ALA A 174 6.40 -10.38 4.65
C ALA A 174 6.94 -9.00 5.05
N ASP A 175 8.19 -8.71 4.68
CA ASP A 175 8.84 -7.42 4.97
C ASP A 175 8.62 -6.41 3.82
N SER A 176 8.09 -6.88 2.69
CA SER A 176 7.86 -6.05 1.51
C SER A 176 6.65 -6.50 0.67
N LEU A 177 6.17 -5.57 -0.16
CA LEU A 177 5.09 -5.84 -1.10
C LEU A 177 5.44 -6.91 -2.14
N ILE A 178 6.73 -6.97 -2.58
CA ILE A 178 7.14 -7.96 -3.59
C ILE A 178 7.22 -9.38 -3.00
N GLU A 179 7.54 -9.51 -1.72
CA GLU A 179 7.48 -10.80 -1.02
C GLU A 179 6.04 -11.31 -0.93
N THR A 180 5.08 -10.44 -0.57
CA THR A 180 3.65 -10.79 -0.59
C THR A 180 3.23 -11.34 -1.96
N VAL A 181 3.57 -10.63 -3.04
CA VAL A 181 3.20 -11.02 -4.41
C VAL A 181 3.88 -12.34 -4.81
N ALA A 182 5.18 -12.44 -4.61
CA ALA A 182 5.96 -13.63 -4.98
C ALA A 182 5.48 -14.88 -4.24
N ARG A 183 5.23 -14.79 -2.93
CA ARG A 183 4.67 -15.89 -2.12
C ARG A 183 3.39 -16.46 -2.71
N VAL A 184 2.45 -15.60 -3.07
CA VAL A 184 1.18 -16.02 -3.67
C VAL A 184 1.40 -16.67 -5.04
N LEU A 185 2.26 -16.08 -5.87
CA LEU A 185 2.58 -16.62 -7.19
C LEU A 185 3.26 -18.00 -7.09
N PHE A 186 4.23 -18.15 -6.22
CA PHE A 186 4.95 -19.42 -6.04
C PHE A 186 4.00 -20.54 -5.60
N ARG A 187 3.17 -20.28 -4.60
CA ARG A 187 2.21 -21.29 -4.11
C ARG A 187 1.15 -21.66 -5.14
N ARG A 188 0.66 -20.71 -5.92
CA ARG A 188 -0.28 -20.98 -7.02
C ARG A 188 0.30 -21.85 -8.12
N HIS A 189 1.63 -21.79 -8.30
CA HIS A 189 2.32 -22.65 -9.26
C HIS A 189 2.77 -23.98 -8.64
N GLY A 190 2.29 -24.29 -7.44
CA GLY A 190 2.54 -25.58 -6.78
C GLY A 190 3.93 -25.74 -6.18
N PHE A 191 4.67 -24.64 -5.99
CA PHE A 191 5.96 -24.70 -5.31
C PHE A 191 5.76 -24.79 -3.80
N HIS A 192 6.42 -25.74 -3.15
CA HIS A 192 6.55 -25.71 -1.69
C HIS A 192 7.41 -24.50 -1.32
N THR A 193 6.81 -23.53 -0.63
CA THR A 193 7.39 -22.20 -0.42
C THR A 193 7.44 -21.88 1.07
N GLU A 194 8.63 -21.79 1.60
CA GLU A 194 8.92 -21.30 2.94
C GLU A 194 9.44 -19.86 2.86
N THR A 195 8.99 -18.98 3.75
CA THR A 195 9.32 -17.55 3.75
C THR A 195 10.21 -17.21 4.94
N GLN A 196 11.13 -16.27 4.78
CA GLN A 196 12.03 -15.75 5.83
C GLN A 196 12.74 -16.88 6.60
N VAL A 197 13.36 -17.81 5.84
CA VAL A 197 14.02 -19.00 6.40
C VAL A 197 15.42 -18.66 6.87
N TYR A 198 15.76 -19.01 8.11
CA TYR A 198 17.13 -18.95 8.59
C TYR A 198 17.89 -20.21 8.19
N ILE A 199 19.01 -20.04 7.45
CA ILE A 199 19.91 -21.12 7.06
C ILE A 199 21.26 -20.87 7.74
N ASP A 200 21.76 -21.88 8.47
CA ASP A 200 23.03 -21.75 9.18
C ASP A 200 24.19 -21.48 8.21
N GLY A 201 25.00 -20.48 8.53
CA GLY A 201 26.10 -20.00 7.69
C GLY A 201 25.69 -19.09 6.51
N ILE A 202 24.39 -18.92 6.21
CA ILE A 202 23.89 -18.00 5.17
C ILE A 202 23.12 -16.83 5.83
N GLY A 203 22.31 -17.12 6.86
CA GLY A 203 21.38 -16.17 7.50
C GLY A 203 19.97 -16.31 6.94
N TYR A 204 19.16 -15.25 7.12
CA TYR A 204 17.80 -15.22 6.58
C TYR A 204 17.78 -15.07 5.08
N VAL A 205 16.91 -15.85 4.43
CA VAL A 205 16.63 -15.79 2.98
C VAL A 205 15.14 -15.51 2.79
N ASP A 206 14.77 -14.74 1.75
CA ASP A 206 13.37 -14.36 1.55
C ASP A 206 12.50 -15.59 1.30
N PHE A 207 12.97 -16.52 0.46
CA PHE A 207 12.27 -17.77 0.16
C PHE A 207 13.21 -18.95 0.04
N LEU A 208 12.75 -20.10 0.57
CA LEU A 208 13.29 -21.41 0.26
C LEU A 208 12.23 -22.21 -0.49
N ILE A 209 12.50 -22.53 -1.74
CA ILE A 209 11.57 -23.27 -2.61
C ILE A 209 12.00 -24.73 -2.71
N ASN A 210 11.08 -25.65 -2.45
CA ASN A 210 11.26 -27.11 -2.47
C ASN A 210 12.50 -27.57 -1.68
N GLY A 211 12.89 -26.84 -0.64
CA GLY A 211 14.01 -27.16 0.25
C GLY A 211 15.40 -27.06 -0.39
N CYS A 212 15.53 -26.58 -1.64
CA CYS A 212 16.81 -26.61 -2.36
C CYS A 212 17.12 -25.34 -3.20
N LEU A 213 16.15 -24.47 -3.41
CA LEU A 213 16.33 -23.24 -4.19
C LEU A 213 16.02 -22.03 -3.31
N ILE A 214 17.05 -21.23 -3.08
CA ILE A 214 16.93 -19.92 -2.45
C ILE A 214 16.47 -18.91 -3.50
N VAL A 215 15.44 -18.13 -3.18
CA VAL A 215 15.01 -17.01 -4.00
C VAL A 215 15.06 -15.74 -3.15
N GLU A 216 15.82 -14.76 -3.61
CA GLU A 216 15.99 -13.44 -2.99
C GLU A 216 15.32 -12.39 -3.86
N LEU A 217 14.66 -11.42 -3.24
CA LEU A 217 13.95 -10.36 -3.92
C LEU A 217 14.58 -8.99 -3.64
N ASP A 218 15.15 -8.39 -4.67
CA ASP A 218 15.75 -7.06 -4.57
C ASP A 218 14.68 -5.96 -4.75
N GLY A 219 14.45 -5.18 -3.69
CA GLY A 219 13.59 -3.98 -3.73
C GLY A 219 14.17 -2.87 -4.61
N LEU A 220 13.39 -1.80 -4.84
CA LEU A 220 13.79 -0.66 -5.68
C LEU A 220 14.93 0.20 -5.10
N ALA A 221 15.25 0.11 -3.82
CA ALA A 221 16.25 0.93 -3.13
C ALA A 221 17.59 0.20 -2.98
N PHE A 222 18.32 0.03 -4.08
CA PHE A 222 19.70 -0.48 -4.01
C PHE A 222 20.65 0.70 -3.83
N HIS A 223 21.12 0.95 -2.60
CA HIS A 223 22.29 1.78 -2.36
C HIS A 223 23.53 0.89 -2.38
N PHE A 224 24.41 1.12 -3.37
CA PHE A 224 25.69 0.41 -3.46
C PHE A 224 26.52 0.68 -2.21
N ASN A 225 26.81 -0.37 -1.43
CA ASN A 225 27.69 -0.32 -0.29
C ASN A 225 28.70 -1.49 -0.40
N GLU A 226 29.99 -1.15 -0.47
CA GLU A 226 31.07 -2.14 -0.66
C GLU A 226 31.09 -3.24 0.42
N ARG A 227 30.76 -2.88 1.67
CA ARG A 227 30.68 -3.88 2.78
C ARG A 227 29.51 -4.85 2.57
N GLN A 228 28.39 -4.35 2.07
CA GLN A 228 27.22 -5.18 1.77
C GLN A 228 27.54 -6.13 0.61
N PHE A 229 28.20 -5.64 -0.44
CA PHE A 229 28.61 -6.44 -1.59
C PHE A 229 29.51 -7.63 -1.19
N LYS A 230 30.51 -7.41 -0.31
CA LYS A 230 31.38 -8.50 0.20
C LYS A 230 30.57 -9.55 0.97
N LYS A 231 29.69 -9.13 1.86
CA LYS A 231 28.81 -10.04 2.61
C LYS A 231 27.91 -10.87 1.68
N ASP A 232 27.39 -10.24 0.63
CA ASP A 232 26.53 -10.94 -0.34
C ASP A 232 27.30 -11.97 -1.15
N GLN A 233 28.59 -11.70 -1.49
CA GLN A 233 29.46 -12.69 -2.12
C GLN A 233 29.75 -13.88 -1.19
N ASP A 234 30.08 -13.63 0.07
CA ASP A 234 30.33 -14.69 1.06
C ASP A 234 29.08 -15.55 1.28
N ARG A 235 27.89 -14.94 1.37
CA ARG A 235 26.61 -15.65 1.45
C ARG A 235 26.37 -16.54 0.22
N ASN A 236 26.64 -16.03 -0.99
CA ASN A 236 26.46 -16.79 -2.23
C ASN A 236 27.43 -17.99 -2.30
N ASN A 237 28.70 -17.80 -1.92
CA ASN A 237 29.67 -18.88 -1.86
C ASN A 237 29.24 -19.96 -0.86
N ARG A 238 28.78 -19.54 0.33
CA ARG A 238 28.30 -20.47 1.35
C ARG A 238 27.06 -21.23 0.92
N ALA A 239 26.11 -20.57 0.22
CA ALA A 239 24.96 -21.24 -0.34
C ALA A 239 25.36 -22.32 -1.35
N ALA A 240 26.32 -22.03 -2.23
CA ALA A 240 26.85 -22.99 -3.18
C ALA A 240 27.57 -24.18 -2.50
N GLU A 241 28.37 -23.94 -1.46
CA GLU A 241 29.04 -24.99 -0.67
C GLU A 241 28.02 -25.92 0.01
N LEU A 242 26.89 -25.38 0.48
CA LEU A 242 25.80 -26.13 1.09
C LEU A 242 24.87 -26.80 0.06
N GLY A 243 25.13 -26.65 -1.24
CA GLY A 243 24.38 -27.26 -2.32
C GLY A 243 23.09 -26.53 -2.70
N PHE A 244 22.85 -25.33 -2.17
CA PHE A 244 21.71 -24.51 -2.57
C PHE A 244 21.96 -23.83 -3.92
N ARG A 245 20.92 -23.76 -4.73
CA ARG A 245 20.86 -22.86 -5.88
C ARG A 245 20.28 -21.54 -5.43
N VAL A 246 20.71 -20.43 -6.03
CA VAL A 246 20.26 -19.09 -5.67
C VAL A 246 19.78 -18.38 -6.92
N LEU A 247 18.56 -17.84 -6.88
CA LEU A 247 18.02 -16.93 -7.88
C LEU A 247 17.71 -15.58 -7.21
N ARG A 248 17.98 -14.49 -7.94
CA ARG A 248 17.65 -13.13 -7.48
C ARG A 248 16.72 -12.47 -8.48
N PHE A 249 15.63 -11.91 -7.99
CA PHE A 249 14.65 -11.22 -8.83
C PHE A 249 14.45 -9.79 -8.32
N ARG A 250 14.26 -8.88 -9.28
CA ARG A 250 13.97 -7.49 -9.00
C ARG A 250 12.46 -7.23 -9.01
N TYR A 251 12.06 -6.09 -8.48
CA TYR A 251 10.68 -5.62 -8.50
C TYR A 251 9.99 -5.83 -9.88
N GLN A 252 10.69 -5.48 -10.98
CA GLN A 252 10.12 -5.61 -12.33
C GLN A 252 9.78 -7.07 -12.68
N HIS A 253 10.60 -8.02 -12.25
CA HIS A 253 10.35 -9.44 -12.52
C HIS A 253 9.13 -9.95 -11.76
N VAL A 254 8.92 -9.48 -10.53
CA VAL A 254 7.79 -9.92 -9.69
C VAL A 254 6.48 -9.28 -10.15
N VAL A 255 6.49 -7.99 -10.48
CA VAL A 255 5.27 -7.20 -10.70
C VAL A 255 4.89 -7.12 -12.18
N TYR A 256 5.87 -6.99 -13.08
CA TYR A 256 5.60 -6.77 -14.51
C TYR A 256 5.92 -7.95 -15.41
N SER A 257 6.70 -8.92 -14.95
CA SER A 257 7.09 -10.10 -15.74
C SER A 257 7.11 -11.37 -14.90
N PRO A 258 6.01 -11.68 -14.16
CA PRO A 258 5.98 -12.82 -13.24
C PRO A 258 6.19 -14.16 -13.96
N GLU A 259 5.76 -14.29 -15.20
CA GLU A 259 5.94 -15.51 -16.03
C GLU A 259 7.42 -15.81 -16.22
N PHE A 260 8.24 -14.79 -16.51
CA PHE A 260 9.69 -14.93 -16.64
C PHE A 260 10.31 -15.47 -15.34
N MET A 261 9.94 -14.90 -14.20
CA MET A 261 10.43 -15.35 -12.89
C MET A 261 10.04 -16.81 -12.63
N LEU A 262 8.78 -17.17 -12.89
CA LEU A 262 8.26 -18.51 -12.66
C LEU A 262 8.90 -19.56 -13.59
N GLU A 263 9.17 -19.22 -14.84
CA GLU A 263 9.86 -20.09 -15.78
C GLU A 263 11.32 -20.33 -15.37
N GLN A 264 12.02 -19.31 -14.92
CA GLN A 264 13.37 -19.48 -14.38
C GLN A 264 13.41 -20.41 -13.17
N ILE A 265 12.45 -20.26 -12.24
CA ILE A 265 12.33 -21.15 -11.09
C ILE A 265 12.07 -22.59 -11.55
N LYS A 266 11.11 -22.83 -12.45
CA LYS A 266 10.81 -24.16 -12.99
C LYS A 266 12.02 -24.79 -13.66
N SER A 267 12.69 -24.07 -14.54
CA SER A 267 13.89 -24.54 -15.24
C SER A 267 15.00 -24.90 -14.27
N THR A 268 15.23 -24.05 -13.26
CA THR A 268 16.22 -24.29 -12.21
C THR A 268 15.89 -25.54 -11.39
N LEU A 269 14.63 -25.75 -11.03
CA LEU A 269 14.21 -26.93 -10.26
C LEU A 269 14.26 -28.21 -11.10
N ALA A 270 14.01 -28.13 -12.40
CA ALA A 270 14.07 -29.30 -13.32
C ALA A 270 15.50 -29.76 -13.63
N THR A 271 16.51 -28.88 -13.46
CA THR A 271 17.91 -29.23 -13.71
C THR A 271 18.43 -30.07 -12.54
N PRO A 272 18.92 -31.30 -12.77
CA PRO A 272 19.54 -32.09 -11.71
C PRO A 272 20.73 -31.35 -11.08
N ALA A 273 20.91 -31.48 -9.76
CA ALA A 273 22.13 -31.02 -9.13
C ALA A 273 23.32 -31.85 -9.75
N LYS A 274 24.25 -31.16 -10.38
CA LYS A 274 25.51 -31.84 -10.78
C LYS A 274 26.29 -32.14 -9.50
N HIS A 275 26.35 -33.41 -9.16
CA HIS A 275 27.23 -33.92 -8.09
C HIS A 275 28.69 -33.79 -8.47
#